data_49587c857103dd5cdf9ccee0fee47d6b
#
_entry.id   49587c857103dd5cdf9ccee0fee47d6b
#
_cell.length_a   1.000
_cell.length_b   1.000
_cell.length_c   1.000
_cell.angle_alpha   90.00
_cell.angle_beta   90.00
_cell.angle_gamma   90.00
#
_symmetry.space_group_name_H-M   'P 1'
#
loop_
_entity.id
_entity.type
_entity.pdbx_description
1 polymer ?
#
loop_
_entity_poly.entity_id
_entity_poly.type
_entity_poly.pdbx_seq_one_letter_code
_entity_poly.pdbx_strand_id
1 'polypeptide(L)'
;LLKRYQFFTGEFPDDVINTLDYEQSLRSFEDPRIKAYFSMAPFTWGFTNYTIQHIDKPHFIVGVENDQLLPPSSHAKYLADTIQNAEYFLLEGKAGHYIFLNEATDLGKMIMDERFYSDHPDVNRAEIHKVLGNLSVEFFNKHLKTLLNHD
;
A
#
# COMPACT_ATOMS: atom_id res chain seq x y z
N LEU A 1 -13.50 14.39 3.20
CA LEU A 1 -12.10 13.95 3.06
C LEU A 1 -11.24 14.51 4.20
N LEU A 2 -11.23 15.84 4.42
CA LEU A 2 -10.41 16.51 5.44
C LEU A 2 -10.64 16.01 6.88
N LYS A 3 -11.90 15.73 7.28
CA LYS A 3 -12.21 15.20 8.63
C LYS A 3 -11.62 13.81 8.90
N ARG A 4 -11.33 13.00 7.85
CA ARG A 4 -10.65 11.71 7.99
C ARG A 4 -9.14 11.86 8.14
N TYR A 5 -8.56 12.87 7.52
CA TYR A 5 -7.13 13.21 7.68
C TYR A 5 -6.79 13.69 9.09
N GLN A 6 -7.69 14.42 9.75
CA GLN A 6 -7.50 14.91 11.11
C GLN A 6 -7.24 13.77 12.13
N PHE A 7 -7.73 12.56 11.85
CA PHE A 7 -7.51 11.41 12.73
C PHE A 7 -6.04 10.95 12.78
N PHE A 8 -5.27 11.14 11.70
CA PHE A 8 -3.89 10.66 11.61
C PHE A 8 -2.82 11.71 11.92
N THR A 9 -3.12 12.99 11.71
CA THR A 9 -2.09 14.04 11.69
C THR A 9 -2.32 15.13 12.72
N GLY A 10 -3.39 15.03 13.51
CA GLY A 10 -3.85 16.14 14.34
C GLY A 10 -4.58 17.20 13.49
N GLU A 11 -4.87 18.33 14.08
CA GLU A 11 -5.50 19.45 13.35
C GLU A 11 -4.50 20.03 12.33
N PHE A 12 -4.88 20.01 11.06
CA PHE A 12 -4.18 20.84 10.10
C PHE A 12 -4.43 22.31 10.43
N PRO A 13 -3.40 23.14 10.47
CA PRO A 13 -3.60 24.58 10.58
C PRO A 13 -4.53 25.08 9.47
N ASP A 14 -5.45 25.99 9.80
CA ASP A 14 -6.44 26.51 8.84
C ASP A 14 -5.78 27.16 7.61
N ASP A 15 -4.59 27.72 7.75
CA ASP A 15 -3.79 28.26 6.67
C ASP A 15 -3.36 27.19 5.66
N VAL A 16 -3.02 25.97 6.12
CA VAL A 16 -2.73 24.84 5.22
C VAL A 16 -3.98 24.39 4.48
N ILE A 17 -5.12 24.29 5.17
CA ILE A 17 -6.39 23.91 4.55
C ILE A 17 -6.80 24.92 3.46
N ASN A 18 -6.62 26.20 3.73
CA ASN A 18 -6.99 27.28 2.80
C ASN A 18 -6.04 27.37 1.59
N THR A 19 -4.86 26.77 1.64
CA THR A 19 -3.93 26.71 0.50
C THR A 19 -4.17 25.52 -0.43
N LEU A 20 -5.05 24.56 -0.05
CA LEU A 20 -5.37 23.42 -0.88
C LEU A 20 -6.16 23.88 -2.12
N ASP A 21 -5.52 23.78 -3.28
CA ASP A 21 -6.16 24.02 -4.57
C ASP A 21 -7.01 22.81 -4.94
N TYR A 22 -8.33 22.94 -4.76
CA TYR A 22 -9.28 21.87 -5.08
C TYR A 22 -9.24 21.50 -6.57
N GLU A 23 -9.08 22.48 -7.46
CA GLU A 23 -8.99 22.23 -8.90
C GLU A 23 -7.76 21.40 -9.26
N GLN A 24 -6.62 21.64 -8.60
CA GLN A 24 -5.43 20.81 -8.77
C GLN A 24 -5.64 19.41 -8.22
N SER A 25 -6.40 19.23 -7.14
CA SER A 25 -6.66 17.91 -6.57
C SER A 25 -7.52 17.01 -7.47
N LEU A 26 -8.24 17.60 -8.43
CA LEU A 26 -9.04 16.86 -9.43
C LEU A 26 -8.23 16.42 -10.65
N ARG A 27 -7.00 16.88 -10.80
CA ARG A 27 -6.14 16.50 -11.92
C ARG A 27 -5.72 15.04 -11.77
N SER A 28 -5.74 14.32 -12.87
CA SER A 28 -5.08 13.01 -12.93
C SER A 28 -3.56 13.21 -12.90
N PHE A 29 -2.91 12.52 -11.98
CA PHE A 29 -1.45 12.42 -11.91
C PHE A 29 -0.97 11.08 -12.48
N GLU A 30 -1.81 10.42 -13.26
CA GLU A 30 -1.48 9.16 -13.89
C GLU A 30 -0.30 9.31 -14.85
N ASP A 31 0.73 8.53 -14.66
CA ASP A 31 1.85 8.43 -15.59
C ASP A 31 1.60 7.25 -16.55
N PRO A 32 1.44 7.49 -17.87
CA PRO A 32 1.15 6.43 -18.83
C PRO A 32 2.28 5.40 -18.99
N ARG A 33 3.47 5.69 -18.46
CA ARG A 33 4.61 4.75 -18.43
C ARG A 33 4.42 3.67 -17.37
N ILE A 34 3.62 3.92 -16.33
CA ILE A 34 3.29 2.92 -15.31
C ILE A 34 2.28 1.94 -15.90
N LYS A 35 2.61 0.66 -15.91
CA LYS A 35 1.79 -0.38 -16.55
C LYS A 35 1.15 -1.36 -15.56
N ALA A 36 1.67 -1.45 -14.34
CA ALA A 36 1.14 -2.31 -13.28
C ALA A 36 1.56 -1.76 -11.90
N TYR A 37 0.80 -2.13 -10.86
CA TYR A 37 1.05 -1.70 -9.48
C TYR A 37 1.15 -2.92 -8.56
N PHE A 38 2.11 -2.87 -7.63
CA PHE A 38 2.22 -3.83 -6.53
C PHE A 38 2.19 -3.04 -5.21
N SER A 39 1.08 -3.12 -4.49
CA SER A 39 0.83 -2.33 -3.28
C SER A 39 0.82 -3.21 -2.04
N MET A 40 1.54 -2.80 -1.01
CA MET A 40 1.61 -3.50 0.28
C MET A 40 1.03 -2.61 1.38
N ALA A 41 0.03 -3.11 2.11
CA ALA A 41 -0.75 -2.38 3.10
C ALA A 41 -1.14 -0.95 2.63
N PRO A 42 -1.84 -0.82 1.50
CA PRO A 42 -2.15 0.48 0.92
C PRO A 42 -3.10 1.28 1.82
N PHE A 43 -2.82 2.58 1.94
CA PHE A 43 -3.72 3.52 2.58
C PHE A 43 -4.80 3.98 1.59
N THR A 44 -6.08 3.80 1.92
CA THR A 44 -7.20 4.04 0.98
C THR A 44 -8.07 5.24 1.31
N TRP A 45 -7.96 5.83 2.50
CA TRP A 45 -8.87 6.90 2.93
C TRP A 45 -8.73 8.21 2.14
N GLY A 46 -7.66 8.37 1.37
CA GLY A 46 -7.46 9.50 0.46
C GLY A 46 -8.22 9.37 -0.87
N PHE A 47 -8.78 8.19 -1.16
CA PHE A 47 -9.44 7.92 -2.43
C PHE A 47 -10.96 7.85 -2.29
N THR A 48 -11.66 8.25 -3.35
CA THR A 48 -13.10 8.04 -3.46
C THR A 48 -13.36 6.71 -4.18
N ASN A 49 -14.55 6.12 -4.01
CA ASN A 49 -14.94 4.93 -4.78
C ASN A 49 -14.83 5.19 -6.28
N TYR A 50 -15.19 6.39 -6.70
CA TYR A 50 -15.09 6.78 -8.11
C TYR A 50 -13.64 6.69 -8.62
N THR A 51 -12.68 7.23 -7.91
CA THR A 51 -11.27 7.18 -8.34
C THR A 51 -10.72 5.76 -8.34
N ILE A 52 -11.08 4.93 -7.35
CA ILE A 52 -10.60 3.55 -7.26
C ILE A 52 -11.19 2.69 -8.40
N GLN A 53 -12.46 2.84 -8.72
CA GLN A 53 -13.12 2.08 -9.80
C GLN A 53 -12.58 2.40 -11.20
N HIS A 54 -11.92 3.54 -11.37
CA HIS A 54 -11.30 3.93 -12.64
C HIS A 54 -9.83 3.49 -12.76
N ILE A 55 -9.30 2.76 -11.80
CA ILE A 55 -7.99 2.14 -11.93
C ILE A 55 -8.10 0.94 -12.88
N ASP A 56 -7.54 1.09 -14.07
CA ASP A 56 -7.61 0.10 -15.16
C ASP A 56 -6.36 -0.78 -15.27
N LYS A 57 -5.24 -0.36 -14.67
CA LYS A 57 -3.99 -1.10 -14.72
C LYS A 57 -4.03 -2.32 -13.78
N PRO A 58 -3.36 -3.41 -14.16
CA PRO A 58 -3.17 -4.55 -13.27
C PRO A 58 -2.62 -4.12 -11.92
N HIS A 59 -3.24 -4.61 -10.85
CA HIS A 59 -2.89 -4.21 -9.50
C HIS A 59 -2.81 -5.45 -8.59
N PHE A 60 -1.64 -5.71 -8.01
CA PHE A 60 -1.47 -6.71 -6.96
C PHE A 60 -1.50 -6.02 -5.60
N ILE A 61 -2.32 -6.51 -4.70
CA ILE A 61 -2.54 -5.87 -3.40
C ILE A 61 -2.25 -6.88 -2.29
N VAL A 62 -1.36 -6.51 -1.39
CA VAL A 62 -1.04 -7.30 -0.20
C VAL A 62 -1.69 -6.67 1.02
N GLY A 63 -2.54 -7.42 1.70
CA GLY A 63 -3.05 -7.09 3.04
C GLY A 63 -2.28 -7.86 4.11
N VAL A 64 -2.32 -7.39 5.34
CA VAL A 64 -1.77 -8.06 6.52
C VAL A 64 -2.90 -8.31 7.50
N GLU A 65 -3.15 -9.57 7.87
CA GLU A 65 -4.29 -9.95 8.70
C GLU A 65 -4.31 -9.19 10.05
N ASN A 66 -3.15 -9.11 10.70
CA ASN A 66 -2.99 -8.46 12.00
C ASN A 66 -2.54 -6.98 11.89
N ASP A 67 -2.85 -6.30 10.78
CA ASP A 67 -2.58 -4.88 10.62
C ASP A 67 -3.58 -4.05 11.43
N GLN A 68 -3.12 -3.52 12.57
CA GLN A 68 -3.94 -2.67 13.43
C GLN A 68 -3.96 -1.20 13.00
N LEU A 69 -2.99 -0.78 12.17
CA LEU A 69 -2.91 0.58 11.65
C LEU A 69 -3.81 0.75 10.41
N LEU A 70 -3.72 -0.19 9.47
CA LEU A 70 -4.51 -0.21 8.24
C LEU A 70 -5.24 -1.55 8.09
N PRO A 71 -6.32 -1.78 8.86
CA PRO A 71 -7.05 -3.05 8.82
C PRO A 71 -7.44 -3.44 7.39
N PRO A 72 -7.17 -4.69 6.95
CA PRO A 72 -7.40 -5.11 5.57
C PRO A 72 -8.80 -4.85 5.07
N SER A 73 -9.81 -5.06 5.90
CA SER A 73 -11.22 -4.89 5.54
C SER A 73 -11.59 -3.48 5.07
N SER A 74 -10.90 -2.46 5.58
CA SER A 74 -11.13 -1.06 5.23
C SER A 74 -10.08 -0.49 4.28
N HIS A 75 -9.02 -1.24 4.00
CA HIS A 75 -7.91 -0.78 3.19
C HIS A 75 -7.56 -1.78 2.08
N ALA A 76 -6.66 -2.74 2.29
CA ALA A 76 -6.15 -3.62 1.24
C ALA A 76 -7.25 -4.47 0.58
N LYS A 77 -8.11 -5.12 1.39
CA LYS A 77 -9.21 -5.93 0.86
C LYS A 77 -10.28 -5.08 0.17
N TYR A 78 -10.64 -3.93 0.78
CA TYR A 78 -11.56 -2.99 0.17
C TYR A 78 -11.06 -2.48 -1.20
N LEU A 79 -9.77 -2.16 -1.30
CA LEU A 79 -9.16 -1.74 -2.57
C LEU A 79 -9.22 -2.87 -3.61
N ALA A 80 -8.89 -4.11 -3.20
CA ALA A 80 -8.93 -5.27 -4.07
C ALA A 80 -10.34 -5.60 -4.57
N ASP A 81 -11.35 -5.45 -3.73
CA ASP A 81 -12.74 -5.69 -4.11
C ASP A 81 -13.31 -4.60 -5.02
N THR A 82 -12.69 -3.42 -5.05
CA THR A 82 -13.19 -2.27 -5.81
C THR A 82 -12.51 -2.13 -7.17
N ILE A 83 -11.23 -2.51 -7.30
CA ILE A 83 -10.48 -2.48 -8.57
C ILE A 83 -10.80 -3.73 -9.38
N GLN A 84 -11.28 -3.55 -10.61
CA GLN A 84 -11.75 -4.64 -11.46
C GLN A 84 -10.67 -5.71 -11.76
N ASN A 85 -9.42 -5.32 -11.93
CA ASN A 85 -8.31 -6.21 -12.30
C ASN A 85 -7.29 -6.37 -11.17
N ALA A 86 -7.76 -6.36 -9.91
CA ALA A 86 -6.88 -6.54 -8.77
C ALA A 86 -6.69 -8.03 -8.43
N GLU A 87 -5.45 -8.38 -8.13
CA GLU A 87 -5.08 -9.62 -7.45
C GLU A 87 -4.85 -9.32 -5.97
N TYR A 88 -5.31 -10.20 -5.09
CA TYR A 88 -5.22 -9.97 -3.64
C TYR A 88 -4.50 -11.12 -2.94
N PHE A 89 -3.57 -10.77 -2.07
CA PHE A 89 -2.90 -11.69 -1.17
C PHE A 89 -3.03 -11.22 0.27
N LEU A 90 -3.56 -12.05 1.15
CA LEU A 90 -3.59 -11.80 2.59
C LEU A 90 -2.41 -12.50 3.25
N LEU A 91 -1.52 -11.73 3.85
CA LEU A 91 -0.48 -12.25 4.74
C LEU A 91 -1.14 -12.57 6.08
N GLU A 92 -1.43 -13.85 6.27
CA GLU A 92 -2.06 -14.37 7.49
C GLU A 92 -1.09 -14.43 8.67
N GLY A 93 -1.63 -14.49 9.89
CA GLY A 93 -0.89 -14.70 11.12
C GLY A 93 -0.59 -13.42 11.89
N LYS A 94 0.57 -13.39 12.56
CA LYS A 94 0.89 -12.39 13.58
C LYS A 94 1.75 -11.21 13.10
N ALA A 95 2.06 -11.16 11.81
CA ALA A 95 2.77 -10.02 11.22
C ALA A 95 1.93 -8.75 11.37
N GLY A 96 2.57 -7.63 11.71
CA GLY A 96 1.94 -6.32 11.81
C GLY A 96 2.21 -5.43 10.61
N HIS A 97 1.69 -4.20 10.64
CA HIS A 97 1.80 -3.22 9.56
C HIS A 97 3.23 -3.01 9.04
N TYR A 98 4.19 -2.96 9.95
CA TYR A 98 5.59 -2.62 9.62
C TYR A 98 6.43 -3.79 9.10
N ILE A 99 5.80 -4.95 8.83
CA ILE A 99 6.47 -6.12 8.28
C ILE A 99 7.15 -5.83 6.93
N PHE A 100 6.68 -4.86 6.19
CA PHE A 100 7.21 -4.48 4.87
C PHE A 100 8.47 -3.61 4.93
N LEU A 101 8.83 -3.09 6.10
CA LEU A 101 10.08 -2.35 6.28
C LEU A 101 11.26 -3.31 6.25
N ASN A 102 12.40 -2.83 5.75
CA ASN A 102 13.65 -3.59 5.75
C ASN A 102 14.06 -3.98 7.18
N GLU A 103 14.85 -5.05 7.30
CA GLU A 103 15.50 -5.39 8.55
C GLU A 103 16.38 -4.23 9.00
N ALA A 104 16.26 -3.86 10.29
CA ALA A 104 17.02 -2.76 10.83
C ALA A 104 18.47 -3.17 11.06
N THR A 105 19.39 -2.29 10.68
CA THR A 105 20.81 -2.38 11.06
C THR A 105 20.95 -2.12 12.56
N ASP A 106 22.12 -2.45 13.14
CA ASP A 106 22.38 -2.17 14.55
C ASP A 106 22.25 -0.67 14.88
N LEU A 107 22.70 0.20 13.99
CA LEU A 107 22.48 1.64 14.12
C LEU A 107 20.99 2.00 14.06
N GLY A 108 20.24 1.39 13.14
CA GLY A 108 18.79 1.59 13.05
C GLY A 108 18.08 1.23 14.34
N LYS A 109 18.42 0.10 14.96
CA LYS A 109 17.86 -0.33 16.25
C LYS A 109 18.19 0.61 17.42
N MET A 110 19.28 1.36 17.31
CA MET A 110 19.67 2.33 18.35
C MET A 110 18.87 3.64 18.28
N ILE A 111 18.38 4.03 17.11
CA ILE A 111 17.77 5.35 16.87
C ILE A 111 16.29 5.30 16.51
N MET A 112 15.76 4.15 16.10
CA MET A 112 14.36 3.98 15.68
C MET A 112 13.52 3.39 16.82
N ASP A 113 12.24 3.71 16.82
CA ASP A 113 11.24 3.08 17.68
C ASP A 113 11.16 1.57 17.35
N GLU A 114 11.14 0.75 18.39
CA GLU A 114 11.13 -0.72 18.29
C GLU A 114 10.01 -1.27 17.42
N ARG A 115 8.85 -0.62 17.39
CA ARG A 115 7.70 -1.02 16.58
C ARG A 115 8.01 -1.14 15.08
N PHE A 116 9.04 -0.47 14.56
CA PHE A 116 9.38 -0.50 13.14
C PHE A 116 10.22 -1.72 12.74
N TYR A 117 10.91 -2.35 13.69
CA TYR A 117 11.84 -3.44 13.42
C TYR A 117 11.60 -4.70 14.24
N SER A 118 10.77 -4.63 15.28
CA SER A 118 10.45 -5.78 16.13
C SER A 118 9.15 -6.43 15.64
N ASP A 119 9.20 -7.72 15.44
CA ASP A 119 8.05 -8.55 15.07
C ASP A 119 7.66 -9.48 16.23
N HIS A 120 6.47 -10.07 16.12
CA HIS A 120 6.07 -11.16 17.01
C HIS A 120 7.08 -12.33 16.88
N PRO A 121 7.43 -13.06 17.96
CA PRO A 121 8.42 -14.15 17.91
C PRO A 121 8.14 -15.25 16.87
N ASP A 122 6.89 -15.48 16.49
CA ASP A 122 6.49 -16.45 15.48
C ASP A 122 6.59 -15.89 14.05
N VAL A 123 7.02 -14.64 13.86
CA VAL A 123 7.11 -13.98 12.56
C VAL A 123 8.55 -13.98 12.08
N ASN A 124 8.79 -14.50 10.90
CA ASN A 124 10.08 -14.42 10.21
C ASN A 124 9.99 -13.41 9.07
N ARG A 125 10.47 -12.18 9.32
CA ARG A 125 10.44 -11.06 8.36
C ARG A 125 11.17 -11.41 7.06
N ALA A 126 12.34 -12.04 7.13
CA ALA A 126 13.14 -12.39 5.96
C ALA A 126 12.41 -13.37 5.03
N GLU A 127 11.75 -14.39 5.59
CA GLU A 127 10.96 -15.33 4.80
C GLU A 127 9.73 -14.67 4.17
N ILE A 128 9.06 -13.77 4.89
CA ILE A 128 7.93 -12.99 4.35
C ILE A 128 8.40 -12.13 3.19
N HIS A 129 9.52 -11.41 3.33
CA HIS A 129 10.08 -10.61 2.24
C HIS A 129 10.42 -11.44 1.01
N LYS A 130 10.94 -12.66 1.20
CA LYS A 130 11.22 -13.59 0.11
C LYS A 130 9.94 -14.04 -0.61
N VAL A 131 8.89 -14.35 0.13
CA VAL A 131 7.57 -14.69 -0.45
C VAL A 131 7.03 -13.51 -1.25
N LEU A 132 7.02 -12.32 -0.69
CA LEU A 132 6.54 -11.11 -1.37
C LEU A 132 7.37 -10.76 -2.59
N GLY A 133 8.70 -10.95 -2.52
CA GLY A 133 9.61 -10.79 -3.66
C GLY A 133 9.24 -11.73 -4.81
N ASN A 134 8.99 -13.01 -4.52
CA ASN A 134 8.58 -13.98 -5.52
C ASN A 134 7.22 -13.62 -6.15
N LEU A 135 6.23 -13.26 -5.34
CA LEU A 135 4.92 -12.81 -5.82
C LEU A 135 5.03 -11.57 -6.71
N SER A 136 5.86 -10.61 -6.35
CA SER A 136 6.07 -9.42 -7.16
C SER A 136 6.71 -9.72 -8.51
N VAL A 137 7.71 -10.60 -8.53
CA VAL A 137 8.38 -11.04 -9.77
C VAL A 137 7.38 -11.79 -10.67
N GLU A 138 6.59 -12.70 -10.11
CA GLU A 138 5.56 -13.43 -10.87
C GLU A 138 4.53 -12.48 -11.47
N PHE A 139 3.99 -11.58 -10.66
CA PHE A 139 3.00 -10.60 -11.09
C PHE A 139 3.53 -9.69 -12.21
N PHE A 140 4.70 -9.09 -12.02
CA PHE A 140 5.27 -8.22 -13.06
C PHE A 140 5.67 -8.98 -14.31
N ASN A 141 6.17 -10.22 -14.21
CA ASN A 141 6.43 -11.04 -15.39
C ASN A 141 5.14 -11.35 -16.18
N LYS A 142 4.04 -11.62 -15.49
CA LYS A 142 2.74 -11.88 -16.11
C LYS A 142 2.24 -10.67 -16.90
N HIS A 143 2.35 -9.46 -16.33
CA HIS A 143 1.73 -8.27 -16.89
C HIS A 143 2.65 -7.41 -17.76
N LEU A 144 3.98 -7.44 -17.55
CA LEU A 144 4.90 -6.59 -18.30
C LEU A 144 5.55 -7.32 -19.49
N LYS A 145 5.84 -8.63 -19.38
CA LYS A 145 6.43 -9.38 -20.52
C LYS A 145 5.47 -9.51 -21.70
N THR A 146 4.19 -9.59 -21.44
CA THR A 146 3.18 -9.67 -22.53
C THR A 146 3.17 -8.40 -23.39
N LEU A 147 3.53 -7.26 -22.82
CA LEU A 147 3.60 -5.98 -23.54
C LEU A 147 4.81 -5.89 -24.48
N LEU A 148 5.90 -6.61 -24.17
CA LEU A 148 7.13 -6.61 -25.00
C LEU A 148 7.03 -7.50 -26.26
N ASN A 149 6.00 -8.35 -26.34
CA ASN A 149 5.81 -9.28 -27.48
C ASN A 149 4.81 -8.75 -28.52
N HIS A 150 4.31 -7.53 -28.38
CA HIS A 150 3.34 -6.91 -29.26
C HIS A 150 3.89 -5.67 -30.03
N ASP A 151 5.18 -5.36 -29.90
CA ASP A 151 5.92 -4.40 -30.72
C ASP A 151 6.82 -5.15 -31.71
#